data_0286b1d90af1f690d6d4912e143e0cd1
#
_entry.id   0286b1d90af1f690d6d4912e143e0cd1
#
_cell.length_a   1.000
_cell.length_b   1.000
_cell.length_c   1.000
_cell.angle_alpha   90.00
_cell.angle_beta   90.00
_cell.angle_gamma   90.00
#
_symmetry.space_group_name_H-M   'P 1'
#
loop_
_entity.id
_entity.type
_entity.pdbx_description
1 polymer ?
#
loop_
_entity_poly.entity_id
_entity_poly.type
_entity_poly.pdbx_seq_one_letter_code
_entity_poly.pdbx_strand_id
1 'polypeptide(L)'
;MSATRLELIRIGIAAINEGDYDGVADMFAIDAEVQRVDQFGIVRGREAIRKWLAPDAIEQHAAVTALEESGDHVLATCDLRIRGTGSGVEVANTLYVVFTFRGTQVSRMGVYLHQVEAAAAAGLEAH
;
A
#
# COMPACT_ATOMS: atom_id res chain seq x y z
N MET A 1 21.74 -11.18 -4.48
CA MET A 1 20.39 -11.76 -4.57
C MET A 1 19.36 -10.65 -4.52
N SER A 2 18.33 -10.77 -5.36
CA SER A 2 17.23 -9.82 -5.32
C SER A 2 16.34 -10.08 -4.10
N ALA A 3 15.80 -9.03 -3.53
CA ALA A 3 14.80 -9.16 -2.48
C ALA A 3 13.55 -9.83 -3.03
N THR A 4 12.89 -10.64 -2.23
CA THR A 4 11.60 -11.22 -2.58
C THR A 4 10.53 -10.12 -2.59
N ARG A 5 9.40 -10.39 -3.24
CA ARG A 5 8.28 -9.44 -3.24
C ARG A 5 7.77 -9.16 -1.84
N LEU A 6 7.72 -10.18 -0.98
CA LEU A 6 7.31 -10.00 0.42
C LEU A 6 8.29 -9.10 1.18
N GLU A 7 9.59 -9.27 0.96
CA GLU A 7 10.61 -8.40 1.55
C GLU A 7 10.46 -6.96 1.07
N LEU A 8 10.19 -6.77 -0.25
CA LEU A 8 10.00 -5.45 -0.82
C LEU A 8 8.80 -4.73 -0.18
N ILE A 9 7.70 -5.44 0.08
CA ILE A 9 6.55 -4.87 0.77
C ILE A 9 6.94 -4.43 2.19
N ARG A 10 7.67 -5.26 2.93
CA ARG A 10 8.12 -4.90 4.28
C ARG A 10 9.05 -3.70 4.28
N ILE A 11 9.97 -3.63 3.32
CA ILE A 11 10.86 -2.48 3.15
C ILE A 11 10.05 -1.21 2.88
N GLY A 12 9.05 -1.30 2.01
CA GLY A 12 8.18 -0.17 1.69
C GLY A 12 7.38 0.33 2.89
N ILE A 13 6.82 -0.57 3.69
CA ILE A 13 6.08 -0.21 4.90
C ILE A 13 7.01 0.46 5.93
N ALA A 14 8.21 -0.08 6.12
CA ALA A 14 9.20 0.53 7.00
C ALA A 14 9.57 1.95 6.53
N ALA A 15 9.74 2.14 5.23
CA ALA A 15 10.03 3.45 4.66
C ALA A 15 8.91 4.46 4.90
N ILE A 16 7.64 4.04 4.79
CA ILE A 16 6.49 4.89 5.13
C ILE A 16 6.57 5.33 6.59
N ASN A 17 6.87 4.40 7.49
CA ASN A 17 6.93 4.70 8.93
C ASN A 17 8.10 5.63 9.28
N GLU A 18 9.14 5.64 8.46
CA GLU A 18 10.29 6.53 8.62
C GLU A 18 10.12 7.88 7.92
N GLY A 19 9.03 8.03 7.14
CA GLY A 19 8.81 9.24 6.35
C GLY A 19 9.62 9.32 5.07
N ASP A 20 10.22 8.21 4.64
CA ASP A 20 10.99 8.12 3.40
C ASP A 20 10.06 7.85 2.21
N TYR A 21 9.27 8.86 1.85
CA TYR A 21 8.28 8.72 0.78
C TYR A 21 8.90 8.62 -0.61
N ASP A 22 10.09 9.17 -0.79
CA ASP A 22 10.82 9.02 -2.05
C ASP A 22 11.25 7.57 -2.26
N GLY A 23 11.74 6.92 -1.20
CA GLY A 23 12.08 5.50 -1.24
C GLY A 23 10.88 4.62 -1.54
N VAL A 24 9.72 4.93 -0.95
CA VAL A 24 8.48 4.20 -1.24
C VAL A 24 8.07 4.39 -2.70
N ALA A 25 8.10 5.63 -3.19
CA ALA A 25 7.71 5.94 -4.57
C ALA A 25 8.58 5.20 -5.59
N ASP A 26 9.86 5.04 -5.29
CA ASP A 26 10.80 4.34 -6.17
C ASP A 26 10.47 2.84 -6.33
N MET A 27 9.68 2.28 -5.44
CA MET A 27 9.24 0.88 -5.53
C MET A 27 8.11 0.70 -6.55
N PHE A 28 7.46 1.78 -6.96
CA PHE A 28 6.40 1.76 -7.96
C PHE A 28 6.98 1.93 -9.37
N ALA A 29 6.36 1.26 -10.34
CA ALA A 29 6.65 1.53 -11.74
C ALA A 29 6.30 2.97 -12.08
N ILE A 30 6.96 3.56 -13.07
CA ILE A 30 6.74 4.96 -13.43
C ILE A 30 5.28 5.22 -13.87
N ASP A 31 4.63 4.21 -14.44
CA ASP A 31 3.25 4.25 -14.91
C ASP A 31 2.28 3.55 -13.97
N ALA A 32 2.68 3.31 -12.72
CA ALA A 32 1.87 2.59 -11.74
C ALA A 32 0.55 3.30 -11.45
N GLU A 33 -0.43 2.52 -11.04
CA GLU A 33 -1.75 3.02 -10.65
C GLU A 33 -2.10 2.58 -9.24
N VAL A 34 -2.73 3.47 -8.48
CA VAL A 34 -3.27 3.17 -7.16
C VAL A 34 -4.78 3.40 -7.18
N GLN A 35 -5.54 2.37 -6.86
CA GLN A 35 -6.98 2.49 -6.63
C GLN A 35 -7.21 2.80 -5.16
N ARG A 36 -7.83 3.95 -4.89
CA ARG A 36 -8.07 4.43 -3.54
C ARG A 36 -9.18 3.65 -2.86
N VAL A 37 -9.14 3.60 -1.54
CA VAL A 37 -10.13 2.91 -0.71
C VAL A 37 -11.54 3.48 -0.88
N ASP A 38 -11.65 4.78 -1.15
CA ASP A 38 -12.91 5.47 -1.37
C ASP A 38 -13.47 5.26 -2.78
N GLN A 39 -12.73 4.63 -3.65
CA GLN A 39 -13.07 4.35 -5.05
C GLN A 39 -13.41 5.58 -5.89
N PHE A 40 -13.06 6.77 -5.44
CA PHE A 40 -13.28 8.02 -6.15
C PHE A 40 -12.17 8.34 -7.15
N GLY A 41 -11.59 7.32 -7.73
CA GLY A 41 -10.64 7.50 -8.79
C GLY A 41 -9.36 6.72 -8.57
N ILE A 42 -8.48 6.88 -9.54
CA ILE A 42 -7.20 6.19 -9.59
C ILE A 42 -6.10 7.26 -9.57
N VAL A 43 -5.12 7.06 -8.71
CA VAL A 43 -3.89 7.87 -8.71
C VAL A 43 -2.94 7.24 -9.71
N ARG A 44 -2.54 7.97 -10.73
CA ARG A 44 -1.70 7.46 -11.82
C ARG A 44 -0.35 8.13 -11.85
N GLY A 45 0.67 7.30 -12.00
CA GLY A 45 2.04 7.73 -12.14
C GLY A 45 2.76 7.85 -10.80
N ARG A 46 4.05 7.54 -10.81
CA ARG A 46 4.89 7.52 -9.61
C ARG A 46 4.87 8.85 -8.86
N GLU A 47 4.92 9.96 -9.58
CA GLU A 47 4.95 11.28 -8.94
C GLU A 47 3.66 11.60 -8.20
N ALA A 48 2.51 11.29 -8.82
CA ALA A 48 1.20 11.48 -8.18
C ALA A 48 1.05 10.55 -6.98
N ILE A 49 1.52 9.31 -7.09
CA ILE A 49 1.50 8.34 -5.99
C ILE A 49 2.34 8.85 -4.82
N ARG A 50 3.52 9.40 -5.09
CA ARG A 50 4.36 9.97 -4.03
C ARG A 50 3.64 11.08 -3.25
N LYS A 51 2.95 11.97 -3.96
CA LYS A 51 2.17 13.03 -3.31
C LYS A 51 1.00 12.47 -2.51
N TRP A 52 0.34 11.45 -3.03
CA TRP A 52 -0.77 10.80 -2.35
C TRP A 52 -0.32 10.08 -1.06
N LEU A 53 0.88 9.46 -1.07
CA LEU A 53 1.44 8.75 0.08
C LEU A 53 1.80 9.69 1.24
N ALA A 54 2.10 10.96 0.95
CA ALA A 54 2.58 11.93 1.92
C ALA A 54 1.66 13.15 2.01
N PRO A 55 0.40 12.97 2.44
CA PRO A 55 -0.50 14.10 2.59
C PRO A 55 -0.04 15.02 3.72
N ASP A 56 -0.29 16.32 3.55
CA ASP A 56 0.07 17.33 4.54
C ASP A 56 -0.75 17.17 5.83
N ALA A 57 -0.16 17.60 6.95
CA ALA A 57 -0.80 17.72 8.25
C ALA A 57 -1.31 16.39 8.84
N ILE A 58 -0.78 15.26 8.40
CA ILE A 58 -1.02 13.98 9.06
C ILE A 58 0.27 13.22 9.32
N GLU A 59 0.25 12.44 10.38
CA GLU A 59 1.26 11.42 10.68
C GLU A 59 0.61 10.06 10.48
N GLN A 60 1.34 9.14 9.87
CA GLN A 60 0.81 7.81 9.64
C GLN A 60 1.82 6.74 10.05
N HIS A 61 1.28 5.65 10.58
CA HIS A 61 2.06 4.48 10.95
C HIS A 61 1.33 3.23 10.49
N ALA A 62 2.02 2.37 9.76
CA ALA A 62 1.45 1.14 9.23
C ALA A 62 2.17 -0.07 9.80
N ALA A 63 1.42 -1.10 10.15
CA ALA A 63 1.96 -2.38 10.59
C ALA A 63 1.34 -3.50 9.76
N VAL A 64 2.20 -4.30 9.13
CA VAL A 64 1.76 -5.48 8.37
C VAL A 64 1.53 -6.63 9.33
N THR A 65 0.32 -7.19 9.34
CA THR A 65 -0.04 -8.31 10.20
C THR A 65 -0.10 -9.64 9.44
N ALA A 66 -0.28 -9.60 8.13
CA ALA A 66 -0.29 -10.80 7.29
C ALA A 66 0.10 -10.47 5.86
N LEU A 67 0.75 -11.40 5.19
CA LEU A 67 1.12 -11.31 3.78
C LEU A 67 0.80 -12.64 3.11
N GLU A 68 0.13 -12.59 1.96
CA GLU A 68 -0.13 -13.75 1.11
C GLU A 68 0.24 -13.43 -0.33
N GLU A 69 0.99 -14.33 -0.95
CA GLU A 69 1.42 -14.18 -2.33
C GLU A 69 0.64 -15.11 -3.25
N SER A 70 0.16 -14.60 -4.38
CA SER A 70 -0.54 -15.38 -5.40
C SER A 70 -0.14 -14.87 -6.78
N GLY A 71 0.68 -15.63 -7.50
CA GLY A 71 1.20 -15.19 -8.80
C GLY A 71 1.97 -13.89 -8.68
N ASP A 72 1.55 -12.87 -9.42
CA ASP A 72 2.15 -11.54 -9.38
C ASP A 72 1.51 -10.61 -8.34
N HIS A 73 0.59 -11.13 -7.54
CA HIS A 73 -0.13 -10.37 -6.53
C HIS A 73 0.35 -10.70 -5.12
N VAL A 74 0.39 -9.68 -4.27
CA VAL A 74 0.60 -9.85 -2.83
C VAL A 74 -0.53 -9.16 -2.11
N LEU A 75 -1.25 -9.90 -1.26
CA LEU A 75 -2.25 -9.34 -0.37
C LEU A 75 -1.61 -9.06 0.99
N ALA A 76 -1.60 -7.80 1.38
CA ALA A 76 -1.09 -7.37 2.68
C ALA A 76 -2.25 -6.92 3.56
N THR A 77 -2.32 -7.45 4.79
CA THR A 77 -3.23 -6.95 5.81
C THR A 77 -2.44 -5.96 6.65
N CYS A 78 -2.90 -4.73 6.71
CA CYS A 78 -2.20 -3.63 7.38
C CYS A 78 -3.07 -2.96 8.41
N ASP A 79 -2.54 -2.74 9.61
CA ASP A 79 -3.15 -1.85 10.58
C ASP A 79 -2.55 -0.47 10.36
N LEU A 80 -3.38 0.49 9.97
CA LEU A 80 -2.98 1.85 9.69
C LEU A 80 -3.49 2.78 10.76
N ARG A 81 -2.60 3.56 11.36
CA ARG A 81 -2.93 4.64 12.29
C ARG A 81 -2.60 5.97 11.64
N ILE A 82 -3.56 6.87 11.67
CA ILE A 82 -3.42 8.21 11.12
C ILE A 82 -3.73 9.20 12.24
N ARG A 83 -2.86 10.18 12.43
CA ARG A 83 -3.06 11.25 13.40
C ARG A 83 -2.90 12.60 12.73
N GLY A 84 -3.86 13.50 12.96
CA GLY A 84 -3.74 14.88 12.53
C GLY A 84 -2.74 15.63 13.39
N THR A 85 -1.75 16.28 12.78
CA THR A 85 -0.69 16.99 13.53
C THR A 85 -1.21 18.21 14.26
N GLY A 86 -2.26 18.87 13.75
CA GLY A 86 -2.86 20.04 14.40
C GLY A 86 -3.93 19.71 15.42
N SER A 87 -4.76 18.69 15.15
CA SER A 87 -5.90 18.33 16.00
C SER A 87 -5.57 17.28 17.06
N GLY A 88 -4.55 16.47 16.82
CA GLY A 88 -4.23 15.31 17.66
C GLY A 88 -5.23 14.16 17.55
N VAL A 89 -6.22 14.25 16.67
CA VAL A 89 -7.20 13.18 16.46
C VAL A 89 -6.53 12.00 15.78
N GLU A 90 -6.71 10.82 16.35
CA GLU A 90 -6.14 9.57 15.82
C GLU A 90 -7.26 8.66 15.31
N VAL A 91 -7.05 8.10 14.12
CA VAL A 91 -7.93 7.11 13.50
C VAL A 91 -7.12 5.85 13.22
N ALA A 92 -7.64 4.70 13.60
CA ALA A 92 -7.02 3.41 13.33
C ALA A 92 -7.96 2.55 12.50
N ASN A 93 -7.44 1.98 11.41
CA ASN A 93 -8.21 1.09 10.53
C ASN A 93 -7.35 -0.09 10.10
N THR A 94 -8.01 -1.23 9.87
CA THR A 94 -7.39 -2.34 9.18
C THR A 94 -7.69 -2.21 7.68
N LEU A 95 -6.65 -2.20 6.87
CA LEU A 95 -6.76 -2.13 5.41
C LEU A 95 -6.21 -3.40 4.79
N TYR A 96 -6.79 -3.78 3.68
CA TYR A 96 -6.35 -4.90 2.86
C TYR A 96 -5.82 -4.34 1.55
N VAL A 97 -4.53 -4.51 1.31
CA VAL A 97 -3.85 -3.89 0.18
C VAL A 97 -3.35 -4.97 -0.76
N VAL A 98 -3.74 -4.86 -2.02
CA VAL A 98 -3.29 -5.79 -3.06
C VAL A 98 -2.25 -5.08 -3.90
N PHE A 99 -1.03 -5.61 -3.89
CA PHE A 99 0.05 -5.14 -4.74
C PHE A 99 0.19 -6.07 -5.93
N THR A 100 0.20 -5.51 -7.12
CA THR A 100 0.49 -6.26 -8.34
C THR A 100 1.88 -5.87 -8.82
N PHE A 101 2.75 -6.85 -9.00
CA PHE A 101 4.13 -6.63 -9.40
C PHE A 101 4.34 -6.87 -10.88
N ARG A 102 5.25 -6.07 -11.45
CA ARG A 102 5.84 -6.30 -12.75
C ARG A 102 7.35 -6.37 -12.52
N GLY A 103 7.87 -7.61 -12.47
CA GLY A 103 9.24 -7.82 -12.00
C GLY A 103 9.38 -7.47 -10.52
N THR A 104 10.25 -6.53 -10.22
CA THR A 104 10.50 -6.07 -8.84
C THR A 104 9.81 -4.74 -8.51
N GLN A 105 8.98 -4.23 -9.43
CA GLN A 105 8.27 -2.97 -9.23
C GLN A 105 6.77 -3.20 -9.10
N VAL A 106 6.14 -2.40 -8.25
CA VAL A 106 4.68 -2.41 -8.10
C VAL A 106 4.08 -1.67 -9.30
N SER A 107 3.29 -2.36 -10.10
CA SER A 107 2.59 -1.76 -11.24
C SER A 107 1.19 -1.30 -10.87
N ARG A 108 0.59 -1.89 -9.84
CA ARG A 108 -0.74 -1.52 -9.37
C ARG A 108 -0.86 -1.80 -7.88
N MET A 109 -1.57 -0.93 -7.17
CA MET A 109 -1.93 -1.11 -5.77
C MET A 109 -3.42 -0.82 -5.61
N GLY A 110 -4.15 -1.75 -5.00
CA GLY A 110 -5.55 -1.55 -4.65
C GLY A 110 -5.71 -1.56 -3.15
N VAL A 111 -6.49 -0.63 -2.61
CA VAL A 111 -6.76 -0.53 -1.17
C VAL A 111 -8.21 -0.88 -0.91
N TYR A 112 -8.46 -1.81 0.00
CA TYR A 112 -9.79 -2.33 0.30
C TYR A 112 -10.06 -2.30 1.80
N LEU A 113 -11.32 -2.09 2.17
CA LEU A 113 -11.76 -2.16 3.56
C LEU A 113 -12.21 -3.57 3.96
N HIS A 114 -12.50 -4.43 2.98
CA HIS A 114 -13.02 -5.78 3.23
C HIS A 114 -12.10 -6.83 2.63
N GLN A 115 -11.78 -7.84 3.43
CA GLN A 115 -10.87 -8.91 3.02
C GLN A 115 -11.38 -9.69 1.80
N VAL A 116 -12.67 -9.93 1.70
CA VAL A 116 -13.26 -10.68 0.59
C VAL A 116 -12.99 -10.00 -0.74
N GLU A 117 -13.16 -8.67 -0.80
CA GLU A 117 -12.89 -7.90 -2.01
C GLU A 117 -11.42 -7.92 -2.39
N ALA A 118 -10.55 -7.77 -1.40
CA ALA A 118 -9.10 -7.79 -1.61
C ALA A 118 -8.64 -9.19 -2.08
N ALA A 119 -9.15 -10.25 -1.48
CA ALA A 119 -8.80 -11.62 -1.85
C ALA A 119 -9.21 -11.91 -3.30
N ALA A 120 -10.40 -11.47 -3.71
CA ALA A 120 -10.86 -11.62 -5.09
C ALA A 120 -9.95 -10.86 -6.06
N ALA A 121 -9.53 -9.65 -5.71
CA ALA A 121 -8.64 -8.84 -6.54
C ALA A 121 -7.24 -9.45 -6.66
N ALA A 122 -6.79 -10.19 -5.64
CA ALA A 122 -5.49 -10.85 -5.63
C ALA A 122 -5.52 -12.24 -6.29
N GLY A 123 -6.68 -12.71 -6.72
CA GLY A 123 -6.83 -14.06 -7.26
C GLY A 123 -6.82 -15.14 -6.17
N LEU A 124 -7.01 -14.76 -4.91
CA LEU A 124 -7.14 -15.66 -3.78
C LEU A 124 -8.63 -15.90 -3.55
N GLU A 125 -9.08 -17.12 -3.75
CA GLU A 125 -10.49 -17.44 -3.49
C GLU A 125 -10.72 -17.67 -2.00
N ALA A 126 -11.82 -17.12 -1.50
CA ALA A 126 -12.25 -17.40 -0.14
C ALA A 126 -12.78 -18.84 -0.08
N HIS A 127 -12.24 -19.62 0.80
CA HIS A 127 -12.67 -21.00 1.04
C HIS A 127 -13.51 -21.07 2.31
#